data_80b2322b46e0d51151022ea0974ea200
#
_entry.id   80b2322b46e0d51151022ea0974ea200
#
_cell.length_a   1.000
_cell.length_b   1.000
_cell.length_c   1.000
_cell.angle_alpha   90.00
_cell.angle_beta   90.00
_cell.angle_gamma   90.00
#
_symmetry.space_group_name_H-M   'P 1'
#
loop_
_entity.id
_entity.type
_entity.pdbx_description
1 polymer ?
#
loop_
_entity_poly.entity_id
_entity_poly.type
_entity_poly.pdbx_seq_one_letter_code
_entity_poly.pdbx_strand_id
1 'polypeptide(L)'
;MNSNYKTVLLSAFALLIMLSCNNKNQETMEKTKQELNAIFPKGEKGSNDLFTGNAYHTALVDTDSVYNTLVGNVYFEPGARNNWHSHPAGQILIITDGVGYHQIEGKPIEIIKKGDVIKCPPNVRHWHGASADVGLQQLYIVPNTEKGIVEWDEAVTDEQYSINNIEK
;
A
#
# COMPACT_ATOMS: atom_id res chain seq x y z
N MET A 1 57.29 -1.33 54.92
CA MET A 1 56.13 -0.44 54.60
C MET A 1 56.13 -0.16 53.08
N ASN A 2 55.05 -0.31 52.43
CA ASN A 2 54.72 -0.07 51.01
C ASN A 2 54.65 -1.32 50.08
N SER A 3 53.59 -2.02 50.16
CA SER A 3 53.18 -2.94 49.08
C SER A 3 51.67 -3.17 49.07
N ASN A 4 50.82 -2.15 49.00
CA ASN A 4 49.37 -2.40 48.88
C ASN A 4 48.61 -1.41 47.99
N TYR A 5 49.26 -0.55 47.20
CA TYR A 5 48.53 0.42 46.35
C TYR A 5 48.47 0.07 44.86
N LYS A 6 49.17 -1.00 44.44
CA LYS A 6 49.18 -1.38 43.00
C LYS A 6 48.08 -2.31 42.58
N THR A 7 47.38 -2.94 43.52
CA THR A 7 46.35 -3.97 43.19
C THR A 7 44.93 -3.38 43.13
N VAL A 8 44.68 -2.19 43.64
CA VAL A 8 43.36 -1.58 43.68
C VAL A 8 43.06 -0.76 42.40
N LEU A 9 44.09 -0.32 41.67
CA LEU A 9 43.91 0.49 40.45
C LEU A 9 43.67 -0.33 39.18
N LEU A 10 43.92 -1.64 39.18
CA LEU A 10 43.63 -2.49 38.00
C LEU A 10 42.19 -3.01 37.97
N SER A 11 41.50 -3.07 39.10
CA SER A 11 40.10 -3.58 39.13
C SER A 11 39.06 -2.51 38.79
N ALA A 12 39.39 -1.22 38.88
CA ALA A 12 38.45 -0.15 38.52
C ALA A 12 38.39 0.12 36.99
N PHE A 13 39.44 -0.24 36.24
CA PHE A 13 39.51 0.00 34.80
C PHE A 13 38.81 -1.10 33.96
N ALA A 14 38.69 -2.32 34.51
CA ALA A 14 38.02 -3.44 33.83
C ALA A 14 36.49 -3.34 33.90
N LEU A 15 35.91 -2.58 34.85
CA LEU A 15 34.46 -2.46 35.00
C LEU A 15 33.85 -1.38 34.09
N LEU A 16 34.65 -0.42 33.59
CA LEU A 16 34.15 0.62 32.67
C LEU A 16 34.02 0.17 31.20
N ILE A 17 34.69 -0.93 30.83
CA ILE A 17 34.65 -1.42 29.44
C ILE A 17 33.40 -2.29 29.16
N MET A 18 32.79 -2.85 30.21
CA MET A 18 31.60 -3.70 30.03
C MET A 18 30.27 -2.95 29.92
N LEU A 19 30.23 -1.64 30.25
CA LEU A 19 29.02 -0.84 30.06
C LEU A 19 28.92 -0.18 28.69
N SER A 20 29.98 -0.23 27.87
CA SER A 20 29.96 0.41 26.54
C SER A 20 29.51 -0.50 25.40
N CYS A 21 29.35 -1.82 25.65
CA CYS A 21 28.93 -2.77 24.60
C CYS A 21 27.41 -3.03 24.53
N ASN A 22 26.61 -2.48 25.45
CA ASN A 22 25.19 -2.81 25.49
C ASN A 22 24.27 -1.76 24.89
N ASN A 23 24.83 -0.69 24.28
CA ASN A 23 24.04 0.40 23.72
C ASN A 23 24.06 0.49 22.19
N LYS A 24 24.56 -0.55 21.49
CA LYS A 24 24.62 -0.55 20.02
C LYS A 24 23.61 -1.46 19.31
N ASN A 25 22.73 -2.15 20.03
CA ASN A 25 21.77 -3.08 19.43
C ASN A 25 20.30 -2.73 19.68
N GLN A 26 20.00 -1.46 19.98
CA GLN A 26 18.65 -0.92 19.91
C GLN A 26 18.56 0.24 18.91
N GLU A 27 19.22 0.14 17.77
CA GLU A 27 18.65 0.73 16.56
C GLU A 27 17.44 -0.14 16.21
N THR A 28 16.30 0.22 16.80
CA THR A 28 15.00 -0.15 16.28
C THR A 28 15.06 0.11 14.79
N MET A 29 14.94 -0.95 13.98
CA MET A 29 14.60 -0.82 12.58
C MET A 29 13.21 -0.20 12.54
N GLU A 30 13.13 1.11 12.69
CA GLU A 30 12.00 1.88 12.26
C GLU A 30 11.97 1.66 10.75
N LYS A 31 11.11 0.70 10.33
CA LYS A 31 10.87 0.38 8.92
C LYS A 31 10.40 1.70 8.32
N THR A 32 11.31 2.44 7.69
CA THR A 32 11.02 3.73 7.08
C THR A 32 9.90 3.45 6.09
N LYS A 33 8.66 3.86 6.42
CA LYS A 33 7.55 3.80 5.50
C LYS A 33 8.00 4.57 4.27
N GLN A 34 8.19 3.90 3.16
CA GLN A 34 8.55 4.54 1.91
C GLN A 34 7.41 5.49 1.54
N GLU A 35 7.67 6.79 1.64
CA GLU A 35 6.71 7.81 1.23
C GLU A 35 6.63 7.81 -0.29
N LEU A 36 5.39 7.76 -0.82
CA LEU A 36 5.17 7.81 -2.25
C LEU A 36 5.51 9.20 -2.80
N ASN A 37 6.14 9.25 -3.95
CA ASN A 37 6.30 10.47 -4.74
C ASN A 37 5.01 10.73 -5.53
N ALA A 38 3.94 11.06 -4.79
CA ALA A 38 2.60 11.22 -5.29
C ALA A 38 2.49 12.40 -6.27
N ILE A 39 2.01 12.17 -7.50
CA ILE A 39 1.82 13.22 -8.50
C ILE A 39 0.50 13.98 -8.33
N PHE A 40 -0.46 13.41 -7.59
CA PHE A 40 -1.73 14.04 -7.26
C PHE A 40 -1.90 14.14 -5.74
N PRO A 41 -2.69 15.11 -5.25
CA PRO A 41 -3.05 15.19 -3.85
C PRO A 41 -3.64 13.86 -3.34
N LYS A 42 -3.41 13.58 -2.06
CA LYS A 42 -3.94 12.37 -1.41
C LYS A 42 -5.47 12.31 -1.49
N GLY A 43 -6.14 13.45 -1.37
CA GLY A 43 -7.58 13.56 -1.47
C GLY A 43 -8.31 13.25 -0.17
N GLU A 44 -9.60 12.93 -0.29
CA GLU A 44 -10.48 12.63 0.84
C GLU A 44 -10.44 11.15 1.20
N LYS A 45 -10.61 10.85 2.49
CA LYS A 45 -10.62 9.45 2.96
C LYS A 45 -11.87 8.73 2.43
N GLY A 46 -11.66 7.58 1.83
CA GLY A 46 -12.72 6.68 1.40
C GLY A 46 -13.47 6.04 2.58
N SER A 47 -14.73 5.65 2.34
CA SER A 47 -15.55 4.97 3.34
C SER A 47 -14.95 3.61 3.74
N ASN A 48 -15.00 3.29 5.02
CA ASN A 48 -14.61 1.98 5.52
C ASN A 48 -15.55 0.85 5.05
N ASP A 49 -16.72 1.17 4.52
CA ASP A 49 -17.62 0.19 3.92
C ASP A 49 -17.12 -0.31 2.57
N LEU A 50 -16.23 0.45 1.92
CA LEU A 50 -15.70 0.15 0.59
C LEU A 50 -14.20 -0.15 0.57
N PHE A 51 -13.50 0.15 1.67
CA PHE A 51 -12.06 -0.01 1.78
C PHE A 51 -11.67 -0.63 3.11
N THR A 52 -10.76 -1.58 3.06
CA THR A 52 -10.00 -2.04 4.23
C THR A 52 -8.73 -1.23 4.35
N GLY A 53 -8.41 -0.72 5.54
CA GLY A 53 -7.27 0.18 5.76
C GLY A 53 -7.56 1.62 5.34
N ASN A 54 -6.52 2.41 5.11
CA ASN A 54 -6.65 3.81 4.74
C ASN A 54 -6.43 4.01 3.24
N ALA A 55 -7.50 4.30 2.54
CA ALA A 55 -7.50 4.72 1.14
C ALA A 55 -8.07 6.14 1.02
N TYR A 56 -7.59 6.89 0.05
CA TYR A 56 -7.99 8.27 -0.20
C TYR A 56 -8.23 8.46 -1.68
N HIS A 57 -9.19 9.28 -2.05
CA HIS A 57 -9.52 9.50 -3.46
C HIS A 57 -9.67 10.98 -3.79
N THR A 58 -9.39 11.30 -5.05
CA THR A 58 -9.58 12.63 -5.63
C THR A 58 -10.19 12.45 -7.02
N ALA A 59 -11.32 13.08 -7.27
CA ALA A 59 -11.87 13.18 -8.62
C ALA A 59 -10.98 14.12 -9.46
N LEU A 60 -10.66 13.71 -10.68
CA LEU A 60 -9.86 14.49 -11.62
C LEU A 60 -10.69 14.94 -12.83
N VAL A 61 -11.55 14.07 -13.32
CA VAL A 61 -12.52 14.35 -14.38
C VAL A 61 -13.84 13.73 -13.98
N ASP A 62 -14.85 14.57 -13.77
CA ASP A 62 -16.22 14.14 -13.56
C ASP A 62 -16.91 13.89 -14.91
N THR A 63 -17.93 13.05 -14.90
CA THR A 63 -18.73 12.80 -16.10
C THR A 63 -19.68 13.95 -16.36
N ASP A 64 -19.83 14.31 -17.64
CA ASP A 64 -20.79 15.32 -18.08
C ASP A 64 -21.39 14.96 -19.46
N SER A 65 -22.07 15.89 -20.10
CA SER A 65 -22.71 15.69 -21.42
C SER A 65 -21.70 15.56 -22.58
N VAL A 66 -20.42 15.87 -22.35
CA VAL A 66 -19.32 15.78 -23.33
C VAL A 66 -18.41 14.60 -23.01
N TYR A 67 -18.09 14.42 -21.73
CA TYR A 67 -17.17 13.37 -21.25
C TYR A 67 -17.97 12.33 -20.47
N ASN A 68 -18.28 11.19 -21.09
CA ASN A 68 -18.88 10.03 -20.44
C ASN A 68 -17.80 9.12 -19.81
N THR A 69 -16.74 9.72 -19.30
CA THR A 69 -15.57 9.03 -18.71
C THR A 69 -15.28 9.66 -17.36
N LEU A 70 -15.24 8.84 -16.32
CA LEU A 70 -14.82 9.23 -15.00
C LEU A 70 -13.32 8.95 -14.84
N VAL A 71 -12.55 9.93 -14.37
CA VAL A 71 -11.14 9.76 -14.02
C VAL A 71 -10.91 10.23 -12.60
N GLY A 72 -10.24 9.42 -11.83
CA GLY A 72 -9.82 9.83 -10.49
C GLY A 72 -8.50 9.19 -10.08
N ASN A 73 -8.02 9.65 -8.95
CA ASN A 73 -6.82 9.14 -8.30
C ASN A 73 -7.20 8.46 -6.99
N VAL A 74 -6.59 7.32 -6.71
CA VAL A 74 -6.66 6.68 -5.40
C VAL A 74 -5.25 6.52 -4.84
N TYR A 75 -5.11 6.91 -3.57
CA TYR A 75 -3.92 6.71 -2.77
C TYR A 75 -4.23 5.69 -1.68
N PHE A 76 -3.56 4.54 -1.71
CA PHE A 76 -3.66 3.51 -0.69
C PHE A 76 -2.43 3.57 0.23
N GLU A 77 -2.64 3.62 1.53
CA GLU A 77 -1.57 3.36 2.50
C GLU A 77 -1.18 1.87 2.47
N PRO A 78 0.02 1.50 2.97
CA PRO A 78 0.42 0.10 3.04
C PRO A 78 -0.66 -0.78 3.68
N GLY A 79 -1.00 -1.90 3.05
CA GLY A 79 -2.04 -2.83 3.47
C GLY A 79 -3.48 -2.45 3.10
N ALA A 80 -3.71 -1.22 2.62
CA ALA A 80 -5.05 -0.79 2.24
C ALA A 80 -5.47 -1.36 0.87
N ARG A 81 -6.75 -1.71 0.77
CA ARG A 81 -7.35 -2.27 -0.45
C ARG A 81 -8.83 -1.92 -0.53
N ASN A 82 -9.39 -1.92 -1.74
CA ASN A 82 -10.82 -1.83 -1.91
C ASN A 82 -11.51 -3.20 -1.77
N ASN A 83 -12.82 -3.16 -1.67
CA ASN A 83 -13.65 -4.36 -1.75
C ASN A 83 -13.58 -4.98 -3.15
N TRP A 84 -14.04 -6.22 -3.28
CA TRP A 84 -14.41 -6.79 -4.55
C TRP A 84 -15.43 -5.90 -5.25
N HIS A 85 -15.29 -5.72 -6.56
CA HIS A 85 -16.19 -4.89 -7.35
C HIS A 85 -16.08 -5.22 -8.85
N SER A 86 -17.03 -4.70 -9.62
CA SER A 86 -16.98 -4.74 -11.07
C SER A 86 -17.40 -3.39 -11.68
N HIS A 87 -17.09 -3.22 -12.94
CA HIS A 87 -17.48 -2.03 -13.71
C HIS A 87 -18.25 -2.46 -14.96
N PRO A 88 -19.51 -1.99 -15.19
CA PRO A 88 -20.30 -2.38 -16.36
C PRO A 88 -19.64 -2.12 -17.72
N ALA A 89 -18.78 -1.07 -17.79
CA ALA A 89 -18.04 -0.75 -19.01
C ALA A 89 -16.53 -1.08 -18.92
N GLY A 90 -16.10 -1.74 -17.84
CA GLY A 90 -14.69 -2.00 -17.52
C GLY A 90 -14.01 -0.81 -16.91
N GLN A 91 -12.74 -1.03 -16.53
CA GLN A 91 -11.88 -0.03 -15.89
C GLN A 91 -10.45 -0.14 -16.43
N ILE A 92 -9.75 0.98 -16.49
CA ILE A 92 -8.31 1.02 -16.71
C ILE A 92 -7.65 1.62 -15.47
N LEU A 93 -6.60 0.97 -14.98
CA LEU A 93 -5.75 1.48 -13.91
C LEU A 93 -4.38 1.84 -14.49
N ILE A 94 -3.86 3.00 -14.10
CA ILE A 94 -2.49 3.44 -14.41
C ILE A 94 -1.77 3.65 -13.09
N ILE A 95 -0.75 2.85 -12.83
CA ILE A 95 -0.02 2.92 -11.57
C ILE A 95 1.01 4.04 -11.65
N THR A 96 0.79 5.08 -10.85
CA THR A 96 1.60 6.30 -10.89
C THR A 96 2.76 6.28 -9.90
N ASP A 97 2.61 5.54 -8.78
CA ASP A 97 3.72 5.28 -7.85
C ASP A 97 3.42 4.12 -6.89
N GLY A 98 4.47 3.57 -6.29
CA GLY A 98 4.37 2.52 -5.28
C GLY A 98 4.31 1.11 -5.83
N VAL A 99 3.87 0.19 -4.97
CA VAL A 99 3.68 -1.24 -5.25
C VAL A 99 2.36 -1.71 -4.67
N GLY A 100 1.62 -2.47 -5.43
CA GLY A 100 0.34 -2.98 -4.98
C GLY A 100 -0.01 -4.35 -5.58
N TYR A 101 -1.23 -4.72 -5.35
CA TYR A 101 -1.82 -5.97 -5.81
C TYR A 101 -3.09 -5.69 -6.60
N HIS A 102 -3.30 -6.51 -7.63
CA HIS A 102 -4.53 -6.60 -8.38
C HIS A 102 -4.92 -8.07 -8.52
N GLN A 103 -6.20 -8.36 -8.42
CA GLN A 103 -6.68 -9.71 -8.65
C GLN A 103 -8.02 -9.71 -9.37
N ILE A 104 -8.13 -10.47 -10.44
CA ILE A 104 -9.39 -10.89 -11.03
C ILE A 104 -9.86 -12.15 -10.29
N GLU A 105 -11.14 -12.25 -10.00
CA GLU A 105 -11.73 -13.41 -9.34
C GLU A 105 -11.35 -14.72 -10.06
N GLY A 106 -10.92 -15.71 -9.28
CA GLY A 106 -10.46 -17.00 -9.78
C GLY A 106 -9.09 -16.99 -10.46
N LYS A 107 -8.38 -15.86 -10.43
CA LYS A 107 -6.99 -15.74 -10.91
C LYS A 107 -6.03 -15.51 -9.74
N PRO A 108 -4.72 -15.79 -9.92
CA PRO A 108 -3.71 -15.39 -8.95
C PRO A 108 -3.67 -13.87 -8.76
N ILE A 109 -3.11 -13.44 -7.62
CA ILE A 109 -2.80 -12.04 -7.38
C ILE A 109 -1.65 -11.62 -8.29
N GLU A 110 -1.82 -10.50 -9.00
CA GLU A 110 -0.79 -9.84 -9.77
C GLU A 110 -0.13 -8.74 -8.93
N ILE A 111 1.21 -8.68 -8.93
CA ILE A 111 1.96 -7.55 -8.36
C ILE A 111 1.97 -6.44 -9.39
N ILE A 112 1.47 -5.27 -9.00
CA ILE A 112 1.44 -4.07 -9.83
C ILE A 112 2.36 -2.99 -9.27
N LYS A 113 3.02 -2.23 -10.14
CA LYS A 113 4.01 -1.23 -9.77
C LYS A 113 3.97 -0.03 -10.71
N LYS A 114 4.64 1.04 -10.33
CA LYS A 114 4.77 2.27 -11.12
C LYS A 114 5.07 1.99 -12.59
N GLY A 115 4.23 2.55 -13.46
CA GLY A 115 4.30 2.42 -14.92
C GLY A 115 3.41 1.32 -15.49
N ASP A 116 2.87 0.43 -14.67
CA ASP A 116 1.96 -0.61 -15.14
C ASP A 116 0.60 -0.04 -15.52
N VAL A 117 -0.02 -0.66 -16.53
CA VAL A 117 -1.38 -0.35 -16.99
C VAL A 117 -2.20 -1.63 -16.95
N ILE A 118 -3.24 -1.64 -16.13
CA ILE A 118 -4.14 -2.78 -15.94
C ILE A 118 -5.46 -2.50 -16.65
N LYS A 119 -5.97 -3.48 -17.35
CA LYS A 119 -7.31 -3.43 -17.97
C LYS A 119 -8.22 -4.43 -17.26
N CYS A 120 -9.23 -3.92 -16.55
CA CYS A 120 -10.28 -4.72 -15.95
C CYS A 120 -11.44 -4.79 -16.96
N PRO A 121 -11.76 -5.98 -17.53
CA PRO A 121 -12.81 -6.09 -18.54
C PRO A 121 -14.20 -5.76 -17.97
N PRO A 122 -15.18 -5.42 -18.82
CA PRO A 122 -16.56 -5.18 -18.39
C PRO A 122 -17.16 -6.33 -17.59
N ASN A 123 -17.82 -6.02 -16.47
CA ASN A 123 -18.50 -6.97 -15.58
C ASN A 123 -17.60 -8.06 -14.99
N VAL A 124 -16.28 -7.89 -15.03
CA VAL A 124 -15.34 -8.81 -14.41
C VAL A 124 -15.03 -8.37 -13.00
N ARG A 125 -15.32 -9.24 -12.05
CA ARG A 125 -15.09 -9.01 -10.62
C ARG A 125 -13.61 -9.02 -10.29
N HIS A 126 -13.15 -7.97 -9.60
CA HIS A 126 -11.75 -7.77 -9.25
C HIS A 126 -11.61 -6.90 -8.01
N TRP A 127 -10.40 -6.83 -7.47
CA TRP A 127 -9.98 -5.87 -6.45
C TRP A 127 -8.56 -5.41 -6.70
N HIS A 128 -8.18 -4.29 -6.08
CA HIS A 128 -6.82 -3.76 -6.10
C HIS A 128 -6.53 -2.97 -4.81
N GLY A 129 -5.24 -2.76 -4.54
CA GLY A 129 -4.79 -2.05 -3.35
C GLY A 129 -3.28 -2.02 -3.22
N ALA A 130 -2.79 -1.40 -2.16
CA ALA A 130 -1.37 -1.37 -1.84
C ALA A 130 -0.83 -2.74 -1.43
N SER A 131 0.48 -2.95 -1.54
CA SER A 131 1.16 -4.07 -0.90
C SER A 131 1.18 -3.91 0.62
N ALA A 132 1.55 -4.96 1.34
CA ALA A 132 1.59 -4.94 2.81
C ALA A 132 2.56 -3.87 3.37
N ASP A 133 3.65 -3.62 2.67
CA ASP A 133 4.76 -2.80 3.14
C ASP A 133 4.90 -1.44 2.43
N VAL A 134 4.39 -1.32 1.22
CA VAL A 134 4.54 -0.13 0.36
C VAL A 134 3.16 0.35 -0.08
N GLY A 135 2.92 1.66 -0.01
CA GLY A 135 1.70 2.27 -0.51
C GLY A 135 1.59 2.20 -2.03
N LEU A 136 0.41 2.56 -2.54
CA LEU A 136 0.13 2.59 -3.97
C LEU A 136 -0.60 3.88 -4.33
N GLN A 137 -0.19 4.53 -5.41
CA GLN A 137 -0.98 5.56 -6.07
C GLN A 137 -1.32 5.12 -7.48
N GLN A 138 -2.58 5.26 -7.85
CA GLN A 138 -3.07 4.90 -9.17
C GLN A 138 -4.15 5.86 -9.67
N LEU A 139 -4.17 6.05 -10.98
CA LEU A 139 -5.35 6.57 -11.66
C LEU A 139 -6.31 5.43 -11.95
N TYR A 140 -7.61 5.71 -11.82
CA TYR A 140 -8.67 4.90 -12.40
C TYR A 140 -9.38 5.67 -13.51
N ILE A 141 -9.72 4.97 -14.56
CA ILE A 141 -10.46 5.47 -15.71
C ILE A 141 -11.63 4.54 -15.95
N VAL A 142 -12.86 5.04 -15.82
CA VAL A 142 -14.09 4.31 -16.09
C VAL A 142 -14.75 4.94 -17.32
N PRO A 143 -14.68 4.29 -18.48
CA PRO A 143 -15.30 4.80 -19.71
C PRO A 143 -16.80 4.47 -19.73
N ASN A 144 -17.54 5.12 -20.64
CA ASN A 144 -18.94 4.82 -20.94
C ASN A 144 -19.81 4.74 -19.67
N THR A 145 -19.70 5.74 -18.81
CA THR A 145 -20.35 5.80 -17.50
C THR A 145 -21.88 5.78 -17.56
N GLU A 146 -22.46 6.01 -18.72
CA GLU A 146 -23.91 5.81 -18.98
C GLU A 146 -24.36 4.35 -18.79
N LYS A 147 -23.43 3.37 -18.82
CA LYS A 147 -23.71 1.95 -18.53
C LYS A 147 -23.66 1.61 -17.04
N GLY A 148 -23.27 2.57 -16.21
CA GLY A 148 -22.99 2.41 -14.79
C GLY A 148 -21.52 2.62 -14.49
N ILE A 149 -21.22 3.00 -13.24
CA ILE A 149 -19.85 3.31 -12.82
C ILE A 149 -19.21 2.10 -12.14
N VAL A 150 -19.81 1.59 -11.06
CA VAL A 150 -19.27 0.51 -10.25
C VAL A 150 -20.37 -0.25 -9.53
N GLU A 151 -20.19 -1.55 -9.42
CA GLU A 151 -21.00 -2.45 -8.59
C GLU A 151 -20.08 -3.01 -7.50
N TRP A 152 -20.39 -2.65 -6.24
CA TRP A 152 -19.59 -3.04 -5.08
C TRP A 152 -20.09 -4.35 -4.49
N ASP A 153 -19.13 -5.17 -4.04
CA ASP A 153 -19.34 -6.46 -3.37
C ASP A 153 -18.68 -6.46 -1.98
N GLU A 154 -18.51 -7.65 -1.41
CA GLU A 154 -17.93 -7.85 -0.10
C GLU A 154 -16.46 -7.43 0.00
N ALA A 155 -16.00 -7.20 1.21
CA ALA A 155 -14.61 -6.90 1.51
C ALA A 155 -13.67 -8.06 1.13
N VAL A 156 -12.49 -7.73 0.64
CA VAL A 156 -11.40 -8.69 0.46
C VAL A 156 -10.88 -9.09 1.84
N THR A 157 -10.95 -10.37 2.17
CA THR A 157 -10.46 -10.88 3.46
C THR A 157 -8.94 -10.83 3.56
N ASP A 158 -8.39 -10.89 4.77
CA ASP A 158 -6.93 -10.94 4.96
C ASP A 158 -6.32 -12.21 4.35
N GLU A 159 -7.07 -13.32 4.34
CA GLU A 159 -6.65 -14.55 3.70
C GLU A 159 -6.55 -14.37 2.17
N GLN A 160 -7.55 -13.77 1.54
CA GLN A 160 -7.54 -13.47 0.10
C GLN A 160 -6.42 -12.50 -0.27
N TYR A 161 -6.16 -11.49 0.56
CA TYR A 161 -5.09 -10.51 0.36
C TYR A 161 -3.68 -11.08 0.57
N SER A 162 -3.55 -12.25 1.19
CA SER A 162 -2.24 -12.84 1.52
C SER A 162 -1.39 -13.10 0.28
N ILE A 163 -0.10 -12.76 0.35
CA ILE A 163 0.89 -13.01 -0.72
C ILE A 163 1.08 -14.50 -1.06
N ASN A 164 0.56 -15.40 -0.22
CA ASN A 164 0.58 -16.84 -0.54
C ASN A 164 -0.25 -17.17 -1.79
N ASN A 165 -1.11 -16.25 -2.22
CA ASN A 165 -1.93 -16.36 -3.42
C ASN A 165 -1.28 -15.70 -4.67
N ILE A 166 -0.03 -15.22 -4.57
CA ILE A 166 0.74 -14.71 -5.70
C ILE A 166 1.34 -15.90 -6.46
N GLU A 167 1.15 -15.94 -7.76
CA GLU A 167 1.82 -16.93 -8.62
C GLU A 167 3.35 -16.73 -8.52
N LYS A 168 4.07 -17.85 -8.31
CA LYS A 168 5.54 -17.89 -8.28
C LYS A 168 6.09 -17.98 -9.70
#